data_dc8c5fe43379a1f7d448e9f72c953109
#
_entry.id   dc8c5fe43379a1f7d448e9f72c953109
#
_cell.length_a   1.000
_cell.length_b   1.000
_cell.length_c   1.000
_cell.angle_alpha   90.00
_cell.angle_beta   90.00
_cell.angle_gamma   90.00
#
_symmetry.space_group_name_H-M   'P 1'
#
loop_
_entity.id
_entity.type
_entity.pdbx_description
1 polymer ?
#
loop_
_entity_poly.entity_id
_entity_poly.type
_entity_poly.pdbx_seq_one_letter_code
_entity_poly.pdbx_strand_id
1 'polypeptide(L)'
;MSKFPFYKQLDGMDCGPSCLRMIAKYYGKTFSVQQLREQSYIQRTGVNLLGISEAAASIGLRATGIRTSMEKLKQQSKLPCIIHWNQEHFVVLYKIEKKRGKTWFYIADPAYGLLKYEEQELKKCWISTTQGGIEKGIALLLDVTPQFVSIRPRACFSPSYNKVKSQTKHVWLLTLL
;
A
#
# COMPACT_ATOMS: atom_id res chain seq x y z
N MET A 1 12.15 -7.33 -16.05
CA MET A 1 11.14 -7.37 -14.96
C MET A 1 10.68 -5.96 -14.65
N SER A 2 9.39 -5.68 -14.71
CA SER A 2 8.85 -4.37 -14.32
C SER A 2 9.14 -4.10 -12.83
N LYS A 3 9.50 -2.86 -12.52
CA LYS A 3 9.74 -2.44 -11.13
C LYS A 3 8.42 -2.54 -10.34
N PHE A 4 8.47 -3.02 -9.09
CA PHE A 4 7.27 -3.05 -8.22
C PHE A 4 6.69 -1.63 -8.08
N PRO A 5 5.36 -1.45 -8.20
CA PRO A 5 4.76 -0.13 -8.07
C PRO A 5 5.00 0.44 -6.67
N PHE A 6 5.38 1.71 -6.62
CA PHE A 6 5.68 2.40 -5.38
C PHE A 6 4.88 3.70 -5.28
N TYR A 7 4.31 3.93 -4.10
CA TYR A 7 3.65 5.18 -3.73
C TYR A 7 4.13 5.62 -2.34
N LYS A 8 4.69 6.83 -2.29
CA LYS A 8 5.06 7.44 -1.01
C LYS A 8 3.80 7.83 -0.24
N GLN A 9 3.78 7.57 1.07
CA GLN A 9 2.71 8.06 1.94
C GLN A 9 2.75 9.59 2.03
N LEU A 10 1.59 10.19 2.16
CA LEU A 10 1.45 11.65 2.28
C LEU A 10 1.50 12.09 3.74
N ASP A 11 1.08 11.23 4.64
CA ASP A 11 0.92 11.45 6.07
C ASP A 11 1.46 10.22 6.83
N GLY A 12 1.89 10.40 8.08
CA GLY A 12 2.36 9.31 8.94
C GLY A 12 1.33 8.20 9.15
N MET A 13 0.04 8.52 9.01
CA MET A 13 -1.08 7.59 9.17
C MET A 13 -1.42 6.79 7.89
N ASP A 14 -0.80 7.11 6.77
CA ASP A 14 -1.13 6.55 5.46
C ASP A 14 -0.38 5.27 5.10
N CYS A 15 0.39 4.70 6.00
CA CYS A 15 1.20 3.53 5.68
C CYS A 15 0.33 2.36 5.16
N GLY A 16 -0.76 2.03 5.84
CA GLY A 16 -1.69 0.97 5.43
C GLY A 16 -2.37 1.22 4.08
N PRO A 17 -3.08 2.34 3.89
CA PRO A 17 -3.66 2.74 2.60
C PRO A 17 -2.66 2.77 1.46
N SER A 18 -1.43 3.26 1.70
CA SER A 18 -0.37 3.30 0.69
C SER A 18 0.12 1.90 0.32
N CYS A 19 0.27 1.00 1.28
CA CYS A 19 0.58 -0.41 1.04
C CYS A 19 -0.51 -1.07 0.19
N LEU A 20 -1.77 -0.88 0.54
CA LEU A 20 -2.90 -1.43 -0.20
C LEU A 20 -2.97 -0.88 -1.62
N ARG A 21 -2.69 0.42 -1.81
CA ARG A 21 -2.60 1.06 -3.12
C ARG A 21 -1.52 0.43 -4.00
N MET A 22 -0.34 0.15 -3.44
CA MET A 22 0.76 -0.50 -4.15
C MET A 22 0.37 -1.91 -4.60
N ILE A 23 -0.26 -2.70 -3.74
CA ILE A 23 -0.71 -4.06 -4.05
C ILE A 23 -1.82 -4.06 -5.09
N ALA A 24 -2.82 -3.17 -4.96
CA ALA A 24 -3.87 -3.03 -5.96
C ALA A 24 -3.29 -2.67 -7.35
N LYS A 25 -2.29 -1.80 -7.38
CA LYS A 25 -1.58 -1.44 -8.62
C LYS A 25 -0.78 -2.61 -9.19
N TYR A 26 -0.15 -3.41 -8.35
CA TYR A 26 0.52 -4.64 -8.76
C TYR A 26 -0.45 -5.61 -9.47
N TYR A 27 -1.67 -5.72 -8.98
CA TYR A 27 -2.75 -6.50 -9.61
C TYR A 27 -3.51 -5.75 -10.74
N GLY A 28 -2.96 -4.63 -11.22
CA GLY A 28 -3.45 -3.92 -12.40
C GLY A 28 -4.53 -2.87 -12.17
N LYS A 29 -4.89 -2.54 -10.90
CA LYS A 29 -5.89 -1.51 -10.59
C LYS A 29 -5.31 -0.35 -9.81
N THR A 30 -5.78 0.86 -10.12
CA THR A 30 -5.33 2.08 -9.47
C THR A 30 -6.47 2.69 -8.64
N PHE A 31 -6.24 2.83 -7.33
CA PHE A 31 -7.14 3.51 -6.41
C PHE A 31 -6.46 4.78 -5.88
N SER A 32 -7.25 5.79 -5.51
CA SER A 32 -6.71 6.96 -4.83
C SER A 32 -6.40 6.62 -3.37
N VAL A 33 -5.39 7.29 -2.79
CA VAL A 33 -5.09 7.13 -1.35
C VAL A 33 -6.26 7.60 -0.50
N GLN A 34 -6.94 8.67 -0.94
CA GLN A 34 -8.11 9.21 -0.25
C GLN A 34 -9.24 8.18 -0.13
N GLN A 35 -9.56 7.49 -1.23
CA GLN A 35 -10.58 6.43 -1.23
C GLN A 35 -10.21 5.30 -0.25
N LEU A 36 -8.95 4.87 -0.23
CA LEU A 36 -8.49 3.82 0.67
C LEU A 36 -8.43 4.28 2.13
N ARG A 37 -8.12 5.54 2.37
CA ARG A 37 -8.19 6.18 3.69
C ARG A 37 -9.60 6.10 4.29
N GLU A 38 -10.59 6.56 3.54
CA GLU A 38 -11.99 6.56 3.95
C GLU A 38 -12.48 5.15 4.30
N GLN A 39 -12.02 4.14 3.60
CA GLN A 39 -12.37 2.74 3.81
C GLN A 39 -11.56 2.08 4.95
N SER A 40 -10.44 2.66 5.35
CA SER A 40 -9.56 2.09 6.40
C SER A 40 -9.94 2.52 7.81
N TYR A 41 -10.97 3.35 7.99
CA TYR A 41 -11.40 3.89 9.29
C TYR A 41 -10.21 4.37 10.14
N ILE A 42 -9.38 5.24 9.56
CA ILE A 42 -8.17 5.75 10.21
C ILE A 42 -8.57 6.48 11.50
N GLN A 43 -8.07 6.00 12.63
CA GLN A 43 -8.21 6.62 13.94
C GLN A 43 -7.03 7.57 14.21
N ARG A 44 -7.09 8.35 15.30
CA ARG A 44 -6.00 9.25 15.72
C ARG A 44 -4.66 8.54 15.95
N THR A 45 -4.68 7.25 16.22
CA THR A 45 -3.51 6.38 16.44
C THR A 45 -2.98 5.74 15.16
N GLY A 46 -3.53 6.08 13.99
CA GLY A 46 -3.20 5.47 12.71
C GLY A 46 -4.16 4.37 12.28
N VAL A 47 -3.81 3.67 11.20
CA VAL A 47 -4.55 2.53 10.69
C VAL A 47 -4.14 1.25 11.43
N ASN A 48 -5.09 0.41 11.78
CA ASN A 48 -4.83 -0.93 12.32
C ASN A 48 -5.04 -2.01 11.23
N LEU A 49 -4.64 -3.25 11.54
CA LEU A 49 -4.74 -4.35 10.60
C LEU A 49 -6.17 -4.65 10.14
N LEU A 50 -7.15 -4.45 11.04
CA LEU A 50 -8.58 -4.62 10.72
C LEU A 50 -9.02 -3.59 9.70
N GLY A 51 -8.72 -2.31 9.91
CA GLY A 51 -9.06 -1.25 8.95
C GLY A 51 -8.43 -1.47 7.58
N ILE A 52 -7.18 -1.97 7.51
CA ILE A 52 -6.57 -2.36 6.23
C ILE A 52 -7.34 -3.52 5.59
N SER A 53 -7.79 -4.49 6.39
CA SER A 53 -8.56 -5.64 5.89
C SER A 53 -9.93 -5.22 5.33
N GLU A 54 -10.61 -4.29 6.00
CA GLU A 54 -11.89 -3.73 5.57
C GLU A 54 -11.73 -2.92 4.27
N ALA A 55 -10.69 -2.08 4.20
CA ALA A 55 -10.36 -1.36 2.96
C ALA A 55 -10.01 -2.32 1.82
N ALA A 56 -9.30 -3.40 2.09
CA ALA A 56 -9.02 -4.44 1.10
C ALA A 56 -10.31 -5.09 0.59
N ALA A 57 -11.22 -5.45 1.51
CA ALA A 57 -12.52 -6.04 1.16
C ALA A 57 -13.37 -5.09 0.32
N SER A 58 -13.39 -3.79 0.63
CA SER A 58 -14.16 -2.77 -0.13
C SER A 58 -13.71 -2.64 -1.58
N ILE A 59 -12.46 -2.95 -1.88
CA ILE A 59 -11.92 -2.96 -3.26
C ILE A 59 -11.86 -4.37 -3.87
N GLY A 60 -12.47 -5.36 -3.22
CA GLY A 60 -12.60 -6.72 -3.73
C GLY A 60 -11.37 -7.60 -3.51
N LEU A 61 -10.47 -7.25 -2.60
CA LEU A 61 -9.38 -8.12 -2.16
C LEU A 61 -9.80 -8.85 -0.87
N ARG A 62 -9.56 -10.15 -0.81
CA ARG A 62 -9.74 -10.92 0.42
C ARG A 62 -8.48 -10.84 1.26
N ALA A 63 -8.59 -10.29 2.46
CA ALA A 63 -7.49 -10.16 3.41
C ALA A 63 -7.52 -11.30 4.44
N THR A 64 -6.36 -11.90 4.71
CA THR A 64 -6.18 -12.92 5.75
C THR A 64 -4.98 -12.56 6.61
N GLY A 65 -5.25 -12.17 7.86
CA GLY A 65 -4.21 -11.90 8.85
C GLY A 65 -3.64 -13.22 9.39
N ILE A 66 -2.32 -13.33 9.37
CA ILE A 66 -1.61 -14.49 9.91
C ILE A 66 -0.48 -14.05 10.85
N ARG A 67 -0.25 -14.88 11.88
CA ARG A 67 0.95 -14.81 12.71
C ARG A 67 1.83 -16.00 12.34
N THR A 68 3.04 -15.74 11.86
CA THR A 68 3.88 -16.77 11.24
C THR A 68 5.35 -16.62 11.59
N SER A 69 6.10 -17.72 11.50
CA SER A 69 7.56 -17.70 11.69
C SER A 69 8.29 -17.31 10.41
N MET A 70 9.58 -17.01 10.53
CA MET A 70 10.44 -16.67 9.39
C MET A 70 10.51 -17.81 8.35
N GLU A 71 10.56 -19.05 8.81
CA GLU A 71 10.63 -20.23 7.93
C GLU A 71 9.36 -20.34 7.07
N LYS A 72 8.20 -20.17 7.70
CA LYS A 72 6.91 -20.17 7.00
C LYS A 72 6.76 -18.96 6.08
N LEU A 73 7.26 -17.78 6.48
CA LEU A 73 7.26 -16.60 5.63
C LEU A 73 8.11 -16.81 4.36
N LYS A 74 9.28 -17.46 4.48
CA LYS A 74 10.14 -17.80 3.33
C LYS A 74 9.47 -18.76 2.33
N GLN A 75 8.57 -19.60 2.81
CA GLN A 75 7.80 -20.54 1.99
C GLN A 75 6.51 -19.93 1.44
N GLN A 76 6.20 -18.68 1.84
CA GLN A 76 4.97 -18.02 1.42
C GLN A 76 4.98 -17.73 -0.08
N SER A 77 4.04 -18.35 -0.80
CA SER A 77 3.87 -18.17 -2.24
C SER A 77 2.98 -16.95 -2.58
N LYS A 78 2.20 -16.46 -1.61
CA LYS A 78 1.26 -15.34 -1.82
C LYS A 78 1.95 -14.00 -1.57
N LEU A 79 2.69 -13.54 -2.55
CA LEU A 79 3.29 -12.21 -2.59
C LEU A 79 2.65 -11.39 -3.71
N PRO A 80 2.51 -10.08 -3.54
CA PRO A 80 2.88 -9.28 -2.39
C PRO A 80 1.94 -9.43 -1.19
N CYS A 81 2.47 -9.22 0.03
CA CYS A 81 1.69 -9.19 1.26
C CYS A 81 2.10 -7.97 2.11
N ILE A 82 1.21 -7.53 3.01
CA ILE A 82 1.54 -6.47 3.98
C ILE A 82 2.10 -7.12 5.23
N ILE A 83 3.18 -6.56 5.77
CA ILE A 83 3.75 -7.02 7.04
C ILE A 83 3.78 -5.87 8.05
N HIS A 84 3.57 -6.21 9.33
CA HIS A 84 3.61 -5.25 10.44
C HIS A 84 5.06 -5.01 10.85
N TRP A 85 5.49 -3.77 10.79
CA TRP A 85 6.88 -3.35 10.89
C TRP A 85 7.11 -2.53 12.14
N ASN A 86 8.09 -2.89 12.95
CA ASN A 86 8.41 -2.22 14.22
C ASN A 86 7.20 -2.00 15.15
N GLN A 87 6.13 -2.81 15.01
CA GLN A 87 4.87 -2.73 15.74
C GLN A 87 4.07 -1.41 15.58
N GLU A 88 4.49 -0.52 14.69
CA GLU A 88 3.88 0.80 14.49
C GLU A 88 3.56 1.10 13.03
N HIS A 89 4.16 0.36 12.10
CA HIS A 89 4.17 0.69 10.69
C HIS A 89 3.76 -0.50 9.83
N PHE A 90 3.31 -0.24 8.61
CA PHE A 90 2.99 -1.27 7.62
C PHE A 90 3.82 -1.08 6.36
N VAL A 91 4.39 -2.17 5.87
CA VAL A 91 5.18 -2.20 4.64
C VAL A 91 4.77 -3.37 3.76
N VAL A 92 5.09 -3.33 2.47
CA VAL A 92 4.78 -4.43 1.55
C VAL A 92 6.01 -5.28 1.34
N LEU A 93 5.93 -6.57 1.68
CA LEU A 93 6.87 -7.58 1.23
C LEU A 93 6.42 -8.06 -0.15
N TYR A 94 7.20 -7.76 -1.20
CA TYR A 94 6.78 -8.05 -2.57
C TYR A 94 7.63 -9.11 -3.30
N LYS A 95 8.80 -9.46 -2.75
CA LYS A 95 9.67 -10.51 -3.32
C LYS A 95 10.56 -11.10 -2.24
N ILE A 96 10.78 -12.40 -2.31
CA ILE A 96 11.80 -13.12 -1.54
C ILE A 96 12.70 -13.81 -2.57
N GLU A 97 14.01 -13.72 -2.40
CA GLU A 97 14.97 -14.28 -3.33
C GLU A 97 16.16 -14.90 -2.59
N LYS A 98 16.47 -16.13 -2.90
CA LYS A 98 17.70 -16.80 -2.41
C LYS A 98 18.81 -16.60 -3.43
N LYS A 99 19.88 -15.92 -3.05
CA LYS A 99 21.01 -15.65 -3.93
C LYS A 99 22.34 -15.78 -3.17
N ARG A 100 23.28 -16.54 -3.71
CA ARG A 100 24.62 -16.79 -3.14
C ARG A 100 24.56 -17.26 -1.67
N GLY A 101 23.64 -18.19 -1.38
CA GLY A 101 23.45 -18.74 -0.02
C GLY A 101 22.69 -17.85 0.97
N LYS A 102 22.41 -16.60 0.63
CA LYS A 102 21.66 -15.64 1.45
C LYS A 102 20.22 -15.50 0.96
N THR A 103 19.29 -15.28 1.89
CA THR A 103 17.90 -14.96 1.58
C THR A 103 17.69 -13.46 1.68
N TRP A 104 17.13 -12.86 0.62
CA TRP A 104 16.86 -11.44 0.50
C TRP A 104 15.37 -11.18 0.44
N PHE A 105 14.94 -10.19 1.20
CA PHE A 105 13.56 -9.72 1.29
C PHE A 105 13.45 -8.34 0.69
N TYR A 106 12.58 -8.18 -0.27
CA TYR A 106 12.35 -6.92 -0.97
C TYR A 106 11.10 -6.26 -0.43
N ILE A 107 11.27 -5.09 0.16
CA ILE A 107 10.24 -4.34 0.88
C ILE A 107 9.94 -3.05 0.12
N ALA A 108 8.66 -2.74 -0.04
CA ALA A 108 8.21 -1.42 -0.43
C ALA A 108 7.67 -0.73 0.83
N ASP A 109 8.47 0.17 1.37
CA ASP A 109 8.15 0.96 2.54
C ASP A 109 7.59 2.31 2.10
N PRO A 110 6.31 2.63 2.38
CA PRO A 110 5.69 3.87 1.93
C PRO A 110 6.36 5.14 2.48
N ALA A 111 7.13 5.04 3.57
CA ALA A 111 7.88 6.17 4.11
C ALA A 111 9.25 6.33 3.44
N TYR A 112 9.95 5.21 3.19
CA TYR A 112 11.38 5.23 2.83
C TYR A 112 11.69 4.76 1.41
N GLY A 113 10.79 4.03 0.74
CA GLY A 113 11.03 3.60 -0.65
C GLY A 113 11.15 2.08 -0.82
N LEU A 114 11.79 1.68 -1.91
CA LEU A 114 12.06 0.26 -2.19
C LEU A 114 13.37 -0.14 -1.52
N LEU A 115 13.29 -1.01 -0.55
CA LEU A 115 14.38 -1.44 0.31
C LEU A 115 14.63 -2.95 0.16
N LYS A 116 15.78 -3.40 0.63
CA LYS A 116 16.19 -4.78 0.57
C LYS A 116 16.91 -5.14 1.87
N TYR A 117 16.45 -6.21 2.50
CA TYR A 117 16.96 -6.68 3.79
C TYR A 117 17.46 -8.12 3.71
N GLU A 118 18.52 -8.44 4.45
CA GLU A 118 18.87 -9.81 4.79
C GLU A 118 17.95 -10.34 5.90
N GLU A 119 17.91 -11.64 6.08
CA GLU A 119 17.01 -12.30 7.04
C GLU A 119 17.15 -11.76 8.47
N GLN A 120 18.39 -11.54 8.92
CA GLN A 120 18.66 -11.06 10.29
C GLN A 120 18.17 -9.62 10.51
N GLU A 121 18.28 -8.78 9.48
CA GLU A 121 17.78 -7.40 9.52
C GLU A 121 16.26 -7.36 9.51
N LEU A 122 15.63 -8.17 8.65
CA LEU A 122 14.17 -8.29 8.61
C LEU A 122 13.61 -8.77 9.96
N LYS A 123 14.24 -9.77 10.58
CA LYS A 123 13.82 -10.29 11.89
C LYS A 123 13.73 -9.20 12.95
N LYS A 124 14.71 -8.32 13.04
CA LYS A 124 14.74 -7.24 14.02
C LYS A 124 13.53 -6.31 13.95
N CYS A 125 13.00 -6.09 12.74
CA CYS A 125 11.91 -5.16 12.51
C CYS A 125 10.53 -5.84 12.42
N TRP A 126 10.49 -7.12 12.03
CA TRP A 126 9.23 -7.81 11.76
C TRP A 126 8.75 -8.70 12.90
N ILE A 127 9.66 -9.33 13.66
CA ILE A 127 9.29 -10.19 14.76
C ILE A 127 8.65 -9.35 15.88
N SER A 128 7.45 -9.73 16.29
CA SER A 128 6.67 -9.00 17.31
C SER A 128 6.35 -9.83 18.54
N THR A 129 6.56 -11.15 18.50
CA THR A 129 6.23 -12.05 19.63
C THR A 129 7.02 -13.34 19.55
N THR A 130 7.19 -13.97 20.71
CA THR A 130 7.74 -15.33 20.83
C THR A 130 6.70 -16.21 21.51
N GLN A 131 6.36 -17.33 20.89
CA GLN A 131 5.39 -18.28 21.41
C GLN A 131 5.97 -19.69 21.32
N GLY A 132 6.08 -20.36 22.48
CA GLY A 132 6.70 -21.70 22.54
C GLY A 132 8.14 -21.75 22.00
N GLY A 133 8.94 -20.70 22.28
CA GLY A 133 10.31 -20.58 21.76
C GLY A 133 10.42 -20.23 20.27
N ILE A 134 9.31 -20.05 19.56
CA ILE A 134 9.29 -19.71 18.14
C ILE A 134 9.00 -18.21 17.97
N GLU A 135 9.90 -17.49 17.33
CA GLU A 135 9.74 -16.11 16.93
C GLU A 135 8.71 -15.96 15.81
N LYS A 136 7.75 -15.07 15.97
CA LYS A 136 6.66 -14.84 15.00
C LYS A 136 6.46 -13.36 14.74
N GLY A 137 6.13 -13.05 13.49
CA GLY A 137 5.67 -11.74 13.03
C GLY A 137 4.27 -11.83 12.43
N ILE A 138 3.68 -10.67 12.15
CA ILE A 138 2.34 -10.53 11.60
C ILE A 138 2.42 -10.19 10.11
N ALA A 139 1.63 -10.89 9.30
CA ALA A 139 1.45 -10.61 7.89
C ALA A 139 -0.04 -10.62 7.51
N LEU A 140 -0.41 -9.78 6.56
CA LEU A 140 -1.71 -9.73 5.93
C LEU A 140 -1.58 -10.19 4.49
N LEU A 141 -2.09 -11.38 4.22
CA LEU A 141 -2.13 -11.95 2.87
C LEU A 141 -3.33 -11.38 2.13
N LEU A 142 -3.15 -11.09 0.83
CA LEU A 142 -4.18 -10.48 0.00
C LEU A 142 -4.40 -11.34 -1.25
N ASP A 143 -5.63 -11.82 -1.39
CA ASP A 143 -6.06 -12.62 -2.54
C ASP A 143 -7.00 -11.78 -3.43
N VAL A 144 -6.78 -11.84 -4.73
CA VAL A 144 -7.70 -11.24 -5.73
C VAL A 144 -8.98 -12.06 -5.79
N THR A 145 -10.13 -11.39 -5.68
CA THR A 145 -11.45 -12.03 -5.85
C THR A 145 -12.07 -11.67 -7.21
N PRO A 146 -13.11 -12.39 -7.67
CA PRO A 146 -13.85 -11.99 -8.85
C PRO A 146 -14.40 -10.55 -8.78
N GLN A 147 -14.76 -10.10 -7.58
CA GLN A 147 -15.21 -8.73 -7.34
C GLN A 147 -14.09 -7.72 -7.65
N PHE A 148 -12.84 -7.97 -7.24
CA PHE A 148 -11.71 -7.11 -7.59
C PHE A 148 -11.57 -6.97 -9.10
N VAL A 149 -11.75 -8.05 -9.85
CA VAL A 149 -11.66 -8.02 -11.33
C VAL A 149 -12.75 -7.13 -11.94
N SER A 150 -13.99 -7.20 -11.42
CA SER A 150 -15.14 -6.46 -11.95
C SER A 150 -15.20 -4.99 -11.52
N ILE A 151 -14.67 -4.63 -10.34
CA ILE A 151 -14.67 -3.24 -9.86
C ILE A 151 -13.93 -2.33 -10.85
N ARG A 152 -14.61 -1.27 -11.29
CA ARG A 152 -13.97 -0.13 -11.98
C ARG A 152 -13.52 0.87 -10.92
N PRO A 153 -12.20 1.12 -10.74
CA PRO A 153 -11.74 2.17 -9.83
C PRO A 153 -12.40 3.48 -10.23
N ARG A 154 -12.90 4.23 -9.25
CA ARG A 154 -13.35 5.61 -9.51
C ARG A 154 -12.18 6.34 -10.15
N ALA A 155 -12.41 6.96 -11.32
CA ALA A 155 -11.39 7.77 -11.97
C ALA A 155 -10.86 8.77 -10.93
N CYS A 156 -9.55 8.81 -10.73
CA CYS A 156 -8.94 9.90 -9.99
C CYS A 156 -9.28 11.16 -10.80
N PHE A 157 -10.20 11.97 -10.30
CA PHE A 157 -10.47 13.29 -10.86
C PHE A 157 -9.17 14.08 -10.66
N SER A 158 -8.33 14.08 -11.68
CA SER A 158 -7.37 15.16 -11.86
C SER A 158 -8.23 16.40 -12.04
N PRO A 159 -8.17 17.41 -11.16
CA PRO A 159 -8.76 18.67 -11.49
C PRO A 159 -8.04 19.10 -12.78
N SER A 160 -8.70 18.94 -13.93
CA SER A 160 -8.27 19.61 -15.13
C SER A 160 -8.25 21.09 -14.77
N TYR A 161 -7.05 21.61 -14.68
CA TYR A 161 -6.81 23.04 -14.60
C TYR A 161 -7.41 23.63 -15.89
N ASN A 162 -8.71 23.92 -15.82
CA ASN A 162 -9.39 24.68 -16.83
C ASN A 162 -8.74 26.06 -16.81
N LYS A 163 -7.79 26.21 -17.73
CA LYS A 163 -7.23 27.47 -18.17
C LYS A 163 -8.41 28.37 -18.49
N VAL A 164 -8.82 29.16 -17.50
CA VAL A 164 -9.74 30.26 -17.72
C VAL A 164 -9.02 31.21 -18.68
N LYS A 165 -9.29 31.01 -19.97
CA LYS A 165 -8.99 32.01 -20.96
C LYS A 165 -9.86 33.25 -20.60
N SER A 166 -9.25 34.20 -19.92
CA SER A 166 -9.72 35.54 -19.80
C SER A 166 -10.02 36.05 -21.22
N GLN A 167 -11.28 36.07 -21.59
CA GLN A 167 -11.76 36.84 -22.72
C GLN A 167 -11.91 38.27 -22.25
N THR A 168 -10.82 38.98 -22.20
CA THR A 168 -10.88 40.46 -22.31
C THR A 168 -11.17 40.77 -23.77
N LYS A 169 -12.45 40.79 -24.14
CA LYS A 169 -12.90 41.49 -25.34
C LYS A 169 -13.21 42.91 -24.97
N HIS A 170 -12.40 43.80 -25.52
CA HIS A 170 -12.61 45.18 -25.89
C HIS A 170 -14.01 45.76 -25.65
N VAL A 171 -14.06 46.73 -24.76
CA VAL A 171 -15.05 47.83 -24.84
C VAL A 171 -14.26 49.11 -25.06
N TRP A 172 -14.03 49.41 -26.31
CA TRP A 172 -13.72 50.77 -26.78
C TRP A 172 -14.85 51.22 -27.68
N LEU A 173 -15.19 52.47 -27.57
CA LEU A 173 -16.17 53.34 -28.25
C LEU A 173 -17.55 53.31 -27.58
N LEU A 174 -18.00 54.42 -27.07
CA LEU A 174 -18.32 55.72 -27.65
C LEU A 174 -18.58 56.72 -26.54
N THR A 175 -17.81 57.79 -26.48
CA THR A 175 -18.26 59.08 -25.94
C THR A 175 -17.84 60.14 -26.94
N LEU A 176 -18.79 60.59 -27.70
CA LEU A 176 -18.80 61.89 -28.40
C LEU A 176 -20.26 62.27 -28.64
N LEU A 177 -20.72 63.13 -27.88
CA LEU A 177 -21.55 64.37 -28.10
C LEU A 177 -22.19 64.82 -26.79
#